data_77f00f5513a555eac4c28f3793e5c4c8
#
_entry.id   77f00f5513a555eac4c28f3793e5c4c8
#
_cell.length_a   1.000
_cell.length_b   1.000
_cell.length_c   1.000
_cell.angle_alpha   90.00
_cell.angle_beta   90.00
_cell.angle_gamma   90.00
#
_symmetry.space_group_name_H-M   'P 1'
#
loop_
_entity.id
_entity.type
_entity.pdbx_description
1 polymer ?
#
loop_
_entity_poly.entity_id
_entity_poly.type
_entity_poly.pdbx_seq_one_letter_code
_entity_poly.pdbx_strand_id
1 'polypeptide(L)'
;MPDSKDGNSSTIKMLLDILEQDRQQVMLFVVLCFAIPSFTLSTIQISSTPFLIRIFLVISLTLFITSGILYFFYSQRIHHKRLKGLQSIIDQDASLLREELFGSKKGIWAKAGNLYLAGTISISLAFVNYILFFILFLFEDEIF
;
A
#
# COMPACT_ATOMS: atom_id res chain seq x y z
N MET A 1 -2.01 -30.36 -35.92
CA MET A 1 -2.22 -29.02 -35.29
C MET A 1 -1.75 -29.13 -33.86
N PRO A 2 -0.62 -28.56 -33.49
CA PRO A 2 -0.12 -28.65 -32.14
C PRO A 2 -0.76 -27.57 -31.27
N ASP A 3 -1.38 -28.02 -30.22
CA ASP A 3 -1.53 -27.51 -28.83
C ASP A 3 -1.61 -26.01 -28.58
N SER A 4 -2.79 -25.44 -28.85
CA SER A 4 -3.16 -24.11 -28.31
C SER A 4 -3.38 -24.12 -26.78
N LYS A 5 -3.42 -25.29 -26.14
CA LYS A 5 -3.63 -25.44 -24.69
C LYS A 5 -2.39 -25.08 -23.86
N ASP A 6 -1.19 -25.39 -24.35
CA ASP A 6 0.06 -25.12 -23.58
C ASP A 6 0.43 -23.64 -23.52
N GLY A 7 0.15 -22.87 -24.57
CA GLY A 7 0.38 -21.43 -24.59
C GLY A 7 -0.50 -20.68 -23.58
N ASN A 8 -1.73 -21.09 -23.42
CA ASN A 8 -2.66 -20.46 -22.48
C ASN A 8 -2.28 -20.75 -21.02
N SER A 9 -1.81 -21.95 -20.72
CA SER A 9 -1.37 -22.35 -19.37
C SER A 9 -0.14 -21.54 -18.92
N SER A 10 0.83 -21.33 -19.82
CA SER A 10 2.04 -20.57 -19.49
C SER A 10 1.75 -19.08 -19.29
N THR A 11 0.85 -18.50 -20.08
CA THR A 11 0.43 -17.10 -19.95
C THR A 11 -0.34 -16.85 -18.65
N ILE A 12 -1.23 -17.76 -18.27
CA ILE A 12 -1.97 -17.69 -17.00
C ILE A 12 -1.01 -17.76 -15.82
N LYS A 13 -0.03 -18.67 -15.87
CA LYS A 13 0.98 -18.79 -14.82
C LYS A 13 1.80 -17.53 -14.66
N MET A 14 2.28 -16.94 -15.77
CA MET A 14 3.04 -15.69 -15.77
C MET A 14 2.21 -14.53 -15.20
N LEU A 15 0.93 -14.43 -15.55
CA LEU A 15 0.03 -13.42 -14.98
C LEU A 15 -0.15 -13.59 -13.47
N LEU A 16 -0.31 -14.83 -12.98
CA LEU A 16 -0.41 -15.13 -11.56
C LEU A 16 0.85 -14.73 -10.80
N ASP A 17 2.03 -15.02 -11.35
CA ASP A 17 3.32 -14.66 -10.74
C ASP A 17 3.48 -13.13 -10.63
N ILE A 18 3.12 -12.38 -11.67
CA ILE A 18 3.14 -10.90 -11.65
C ILE A 18 2.17 -10.36 -10.59
N LEU A 19 0.98 -10.93 -10.49
CA LEU A 19 -0.02 -10.52 -9.51
C LEU A 19 0.42 -10.76 -8.07
N GLU A 20 1.07 -11.89 -7.84
CA GLU A 20 1.60 -12.22 -6.51
C GLU A 20 2.78 -11.31 -6.14
N GLN A 21 3.67 -10.99 -7.09
CA GLN A 21 4.77 -10.06 -6.89
C GLN A 21 4.27 -8.66 -6.52
N ASP A 22 3.27 -8.14 -7.24
CA ASP A 22 2.65 -6.85 -6.94
C ASP A 22 2.03 -6.85 -5.52
N ARG A 23 1.36 -7.94 -5.16
CA ARG A 23 0.77 -8.10 -3.82
C ARG A 23 1.85 -8.07 -2.73
N GLN A 24 2.95 -8.78 -2.94
CA GLN A 24 4.06 -8.83 -2.00
C GLN A 24 4.69 -7.45 -1.80
N GLN A 25 4.88 -6.66 -2.87
CA GLN A 25 5.40 -5.29 -2.77
C GLN A 25 4.48 -4.39 -1.94
N VAL A 26 3.16 -4.41 -2.19
CA VAL A 26 2.22 -3.60 -1.42
C VAL A 26 2.19 -4.04 0.05
N MET A 27 2.25 -5.35 0.32
CA MET A 27 2.28 -5.86 1.69
C MET A 27 3.56 -5.48 2.44
N LEU A 28 4.70 -5.37 1.75
CA LEU A 28 5.93 -4.81 2.34
C LEU A 28 5.72 -3.37 2.81
N PHE A 29 5.06 -2.52 2.01
CA PHE A 29 4.71 -1.15 2.44
C PHE A 29 3.79 -1.16 3.66
N VAL A 30 2.80 -2.05 3.70
CA VAL A 30 1.92 -2.20 4.87
C VAL A 30 2.74 -2.56 6.11
N VAL A 31 3.63 -3.54 6.01
CA VAL A 31 4.50 -3.97 7.12
C VAL A 31 5.38 -2.82 7.61
N LEU A 32 6.02 -2.07 6.68
CA LEU A 32 6.85 -0.91 7.04
C LEU A 32 6.05 0.19 7.75
N CYS A 33 4.82 0.45 7.30
CA CYS A 33 3.93 1.44 7.92
C CYS A 33 3.57 1.11 9.38
N PHE A 34 3.60 -0.16 9.76
CA PHE A 34 3.38 -0.58 11.16
C PHE A 34 4.68 -0.81 11.92
N ALA A 35 5.74 -1.26 11.26
CA ALA A 35 7.03 -1.52 11.89
C ALA A 35 7.70 -0.24 12.38
N ILE A 36 7.68 0.84 11.59
CA ILE A 36 8.28 2.13 11.97
C ILE A 36 7.64 2.69 13.26
N PRO A 37 6.30 2.83 13.35
CA PRO A 37 5.65 3.22 14.60
C PRO A 37 5.99 2.33 15.79
N SER A 38 5.94 1.01 15.61
CA SER A 38 6.20 0.05 16.69
C SER A 38 7.62 0.17 17.21
N PHE A 39 8.60 0.26 16.32
CA PHE A 39 10.00 0.46 16.69
C PHE A 39 10.21 1.78 17.42
N THR A 40 9.64 2.87 16.90
CA THR A 40 9.76 4.20 17.50
C THR A 40 9.20 4.23 18.92
N LEU A 41 8.00 3.68 19.11
CA LEU A 41 7.36 3.61 20.42
C LEU A 41 8.12 2.76 21.42
N SER A 42 8.86 1.74 20.96
CA SER A 42 9.66 0.87 21.84
C SER A 42 11.00 1.48 22.24
N THR A 43 11.54 2.41 21.46
CA THR A 43 12.88 2.97 21.67
C THR A 43 12.88 4.35 22.30
N ILE A 44 11.83 5.15 22.12
CA ILE A 44 11.78 6.54 22.60
C ILE A 44 11.01 6.61 23.91
N GLN A 45 11.65 7.17 24.93
CA GLN A 45 10.99 7.52 26.19
C GLN A 45 10.16 8.80 26.00
N ILE A 46 8.91 8.64 25.60
CA ILE A 46 7.99 9.75 25.30
C ILE A 46 7.79 10.68 26.50
N SER A 47 7.94 10.17 27.73
CA SER A 47 7.72 10.95 28.96
C SER A 47 8.74 12.07 29.20
N SER A 48 9.94 11.94 28.64
CA SER A 48 11.02 12.92 28.81
C SER A 48 11.12 13.96 27.70
N THR A 49 10.43 13.76 26.57
CA THR A 49 10.51 14.68 25.42
C THR A 49 9.61 15.90 25.57
N PRO A 50 9.99 17.09 25.06
CA PRO A 50 9.17 18.30 25.06
C PRO A 50 7.82 18.09 24.36
N PHE A 51 6.82 18.84 24.79
CA PHE A 51 5.44 18.71 24.28
C PHE A 51 5.35 18.88 22.76
N LEU A 52 6.11 19.82 22.18
CA LEU A 52 6.08 20.11 20.76
C LEU A 52 6.63 18.93 19.92
N ILE A 53 7.70 18.31 20.39
CA ILE A 53 8.31 17.13 19.75
C ILE A 53 7.34 15.94 19.79
N ARG A 54 6.61 15.77 20.90
CA ARG A 54 5.57 14.72 21.01
C ARG A 54 4.45 14.89 19.98
N ILE A 55 4.04 16.13 19.69
CA ILE A 55 3.00 16.38 18.67
C ILE A 55 3.46 15.90 17.30
N PHE A 56 4.68 16.25 16.88
CA PHE A 56 5.23 15.78 15.60
C PHE A 56 5.31 14.25 15.54
N LEU A 57 5.72 13.62 16.64
CA LEU A 57 5.76 12.17 16.73
C LEU A 57 4.37 11.56 16.53
N VAL A 58 3.37 12.02 17.29
CA VAL A 58 2.00 11.49 17.23
C VAL A 58 1.39 11.68 15.85
N ILE A 59 1.59 12.84 15.19
CA ILE A 59 1.12 13.09 13.83
C ILE A 59 1.78 12.10 12.87
N SER A 60 3.10 11.91 12.93
CA SER A 60 3.83 10.99 12.06
C SER A 60 3.34 9.55 12.21
N LEU A 61 3.22 9.06 13.44
CA LEU A 61 2.75 7.71 13.72
C LEU A 61 1.32 7.50 13.22
N THR A 62 0.44 8.47 13.43
CA THR A 62 -0.94 8.42 12.94
C THR A 62 -0.99 8.36 11.41
N LEU A 63 -0.17 9.16 10.72
CA LEU A 63 -0.07 9.15 9.26
C LEU A 63 0.49 7.83 8.72
N PHE A 64 1.49 7.22 9.36
CA PHE A 64 2.01 5.90 8.99
C PHE A 64 0.92 4.83 9.10
N ILE A 65 0.21 4.77 10.23
CA ILE A 65 -0.87 3.80 10.46
C ILE A 65 -1.99 3.99 9.43
N THR A 66 -2.41 5.24 9.19
CA THR A 66 -3.44 5.56 8.19
C THR A 66 -3.01 5.11 6.80
N SER A 67 -1.76 5.36 6.41
CA SER A 67 -1.21 4.92 5.13
C SER A 67 -1.21 3.39 5.02
N GLY A 68 -0.79 2.68 6.05
CA GLY A 68 -0.81 1.21 6.10
C GLY A 68 -2.22 0.65 5.89
N ILE A 69 -3.23 1.24 6.53
CA ILE A 69 -4.63 0.85 6.37
C ILE A 69 -5.12 1.11 4.93
N LEU A 70 -4.78 2.27 4.34
CA LEU A 70 -5.16 2.61 2.97
C LEU A 70 -4.54 1.65 1.96
N TYR A 71 -3.24 1.33 2.09
CA TYR A 71 -2.57 0.34 1.24
C TYR A 71 -3.13 -1.07 1.42
N PHE A 72 -3.48 -1.46 2.63
CA PHE A 72 -4.12 -2.75 2.89
C PHE A 72 -5.46 -2.86 2.15
N PHE A 73 -6.33 -1.87 2.26
CA PHE A 73 -7.61 -1.86 1.54
C PHE A 73 -7.43 -1.79 0.02
N TYR A 74 -6.43 -1.04 -0.47
CA TYR A 74 -6.08 -1.02 -1.88
C TYR A 74 -5.68 -2.41 -2.36
N SER A 75 -4.78 -3.09 -1.65
CA SER A 75 -4.32 -4.44 -1.97
C SER A 75 -5.48 -5.45 -2.03
N GLN A 76 -6.37 -5.42 -1.04
CA GLN A 76 -7.54 -6.31 -0.98
C GLN A 76 -8.48 -6.09 -2.17
N ARG A 77 -8.76 -4.83 -2.52
CA ARG A 77 -9.63 -4.50 -3.66
C ARG A 77 -9.06 -4.93 -4.99
N ILE A 78 -7.77 -4.70 -5.21
CA ILE A 78 -7.12 -5.09 -6.46
C ILE A 78 -7.02 -6.60 -6.58
N HIS A 79 -6.62 -7.27 -5.51
CA HIS A 79 -6.50 -8.74 -5.52
C HIS A 79 -7.84 -9.41 -5.86
N HIS A 80 -8.93 -9.01 -5.23
CA HIS A 80 -10.26 -9.57 -5.49
C HIS A 80 -10.70 -9.39 -6.95
N LYS A 81 -10.42 -8.23 -7.55
CA LYS A 81 -10.76 -7.96 -8.95
C LYS A 81 -9.91 -8.73 -9.94
N ARG A 82 -8.61 -8.83 -9.65
CA ARG A 82 -7.68 -9.58 -10.49
C ARG A 82 -8.03 -11.06 -10.50
N LEU A 83 -8.45 -11.62 -9.36
CA LEU A 83 -8.94 -13.00 -9.30
C LEU A 83 -10.19 -13.22 -10.17
N LYS A 84 -11.15 -12.29 -10.15
CA LYS A 84 -12.33 -12.36 -11.02
C LYS A 84 -11.96 -12.27 -12.51
N GLY A 85 -11.02 -11.37 -12.87
CA GLY A 85 -10.52 -11.27 -14.25
C GLY A 85 -9.83 -12.55 -14.71
N LEU A 86 -9.03 -13.19 -13.86
CA LEU A 86 -8.42 -14.50 -14.18
C LEU A 86 -9.47 -15.58 -14.35
N GLN A 87 -10.51 -15.60 -13.53
CA GLN A 87 -11.60 -16.56 -13.66
C GLN A 87 -12.34 -16.40 -14.98
N SER A 88 -12.57 -15.17 -15.44
CA SER A 88 -13.19 -14.92 -16.76
C SER A 88 -12.30 -15.38 -17.93
N ILE A 89 -10.98 -15.34 -17.82
CA ILE A 89 -10.06 -15.91 -18.80
C ILE A 89 -10.20 -17.44 -18.84
N ILE A 90 -10.31 -18.08 -17.69
CA ILE A 90 -10.46 -19.53 -17.58
C ILE A 90 -11.81 -19.96 -18.15
N ASP A 91 -12.86 -19.20 -17.90
CA ASP A 91 -14.22 -19.45 -18.39
C ASP A 91 -14.40 -19.05 -19.88
N GLN A 92 -13.35 -18.52 -20.54
CA GLN A 92 -13.35 -18.05 -21.93
C GLN A 92 -14.38 -16.95 -22.23
N ASP A 93 -14.80 -16.21 -21.23
CA ASP A 93 -15.74 -15.09 -21.38
C ASP A 93 -14.99 -13.77 -21.61
N ALA A 94 -14.66 -13.51 -22.88
CA ALA A 94 -13.91 -12.32 -23.30
C ALA A 94 -14.66 -11.00 -23.01
N SER A 95 -15.98 -11.03 -22.86
CA SER A 95 -16.78 -9.83 -22.58
C SER A 95 -16.61 -9.39 -21.13
N LEU A 96 -16.66 -10.33 -20.19
CA LEU A 96 -16.39 -10.10 -18.78
C LEU A 96 -14.94 -9.70 -18.53
N LEU A 97 -13.99 -10.29 -19.26
CA LEU A 97 -12.59 -9.91 -19.18
C LEU A 97 -12.37 -8.44 -19.55
N ARG A 98 -12.97 -7.99 -20.64
CA ARG A 98 -12.85 -6.61 -21.12
C ARG A 98 -13.49 -5.62 -20.14
N GLU A 99 -14.64 -5.98 -19.56
CA GLU A 99 -15.33 -5.14 -18.59
C GLU A 99 -14.61 -5.08 -17.24
N GLU A 100 -14.02 -6.16 -16.78
CA GLU A 100 -13.30 -6.22 -15.51
C GLU A 100 -11.87 -5.70 -15.59
N LEU A 101 -11.12 -5.95 -16.67
CA LEU A 101 -9.75 -5.45 -16.84
C LEU A 101 -9.71 -3.98 -17.30
N PHE A 102 -10.61 -3.61 -18.20
CA PHE A 102 -10.62 -2.28 -18.82
C PHE A 102 -11.87 -1.46 -18.44
N GLY A 103 -12.68 -1.96 -17.52
CA GLY A 103 -13.99 -1.48 -17.17
C GLY A 103 -14.11 0.02 -17.08
N SER A 104 -15.28 0.52 -17.40
CA SER A 104 -15.68 1.93 -17.47
C SER A 104 -14.82 2.83 -16.59
N LYS A 105 -14.16 3.82 -17.19
CA LYS A 105 -13.23 4.79 -16.55
C LYS A 105 -13.80 5.51 -15.30
N LYS A 106 -15.08 5.36 -15.01
CA LYS A 106 -15.78 5.95 -13.86
C LYS A 106 -16.00 4.98 -12.68
N GLY A 107 -15.61 3.71 -12.81
CA GLY A 107 -15.92 2.70 -11.79
C GLY A 107 -14.87 2.60 -10.69
N ILE A 108 -14.68 1.38 -10.26
CA ILE A 108 -13.91 0.95 -9.09
C ILE A 108 -12.39 1.20 -9.23
N TRP A 109 -11.84 1.31 -10.47
CA TRP A 109 -10.44 1.68 -10.70
C TRP A 109 -10.14 3.10 -10.23
N ALA A 110 -11.05 4.05 -10.47
CA ALA A 110 -10.92 5.40 -9.93
C ALA A 110 -10.89 5.38 -8.40
N LYS A 111 -11.75 4.58 -7.75
CA LYS A 111 -11.77 4.45 -6.28
C LYS A 111 -10.53 3.71 -5.73
N ALA A 112 -10.03 2.71 -6.44
CA ALA A 112 -8.80 2.03 -6.04
C ALA A 112 -7.58 2.94 -6.23
N GLY A 113 -7.50 3.65 -7.36
CA GLY A 113 -6.46 4.65 -7.63
C GLY A 113 -6.45 5.77 -6.58
N ASN A 114 -7.61 6.23 -6.15
CA ASN A 114 -7.72 7.24 -5.08
C ASN A 114 -7.21 6.72 -3.73
N LEU A 115 -7.44 5.45 -3.39
CA LEU A 115 -6.88 4.84 -2.18
C LEU A 115 -5.36 4.76 -2.23
N TYR A 116 -4.80 4.37 -3.38
CA TYR A 116 -3.36 4.33 -3.59
C TYR A 116 -2.75 5.72 -3.48
N LEU A 117 -3.33 6.71 -4.16
CA LEU A 117 -2.89 8.10 -4.11
C LEU A 117 -2.96 8.67 -2.69
N ALA A 118 -4.06 8.46 -2.00
CA ALA A 118 -4.24 8.89 -0.61
C ALA A 118 -3.20 8.22 0.31
N GLY A 119 -2.94 6.92 0.14
CA GLY A 119 -1.91 6.20 0.86
C GLY A 119 -0.51 6.76 0.60
N THR A 120 -0.20 7.08 -0.67
CA THR A 120 1.10 7.65 -1.06
C THR A 120 1.30 9.06 -0.50
N ILE A 121 0.28 9.91 -0.55
CA ILE A 121 0.33 11.24 0.07
C ILE A 121 0.51 11.12 1.58
N SER A 122 -0.26 10.24 2.22
CA SER A 122 -0.17 10.01 3.68
C SER A 122 1.21 9.56 4.11
N ILE A 123 1.82 8.59 3.41
CA ILE A 123 3.15 8.09 3.76
C ILE A 123 4.24 9.15 3.52
N SER A 124 4.11 9.94 2.45
CA SER A 124 5.05 11.04 2.17
C SER A 124 5.01 12.10 3.27
N LEU A 125 3.82 12.49 3.70
CA LEU A 125 3.64 13.42 4.83
C LEU A 125 4.14 12.81 6.14
N ALA A 126 3.93 11.51 6.37
CA ALA A 126 4.45 10.81 7.53
C ALA A 126 5.98 10.88 7.60
N PHE A 127 6.67 10.62 6.49
CA PHE A 127 8.12 10.70 6.43
C PHE A 127 8.64 12.12 6.66
N VAL A 128 8.03 13.14 6.06
CA VAL A 128 8.43 14.54 6.28
C VAL A 128 8.29 14.91 7.76
N ASN A 129 7.15 14.61 8.38
CA ASN A 129 6.95 14.89 9.80
C ASN A 129 7.89 14.07 10.69
N TYR A 130 8.20 12.83 10.30
CA TYR A 130 9.11 11.97 11.05
C TYR A 130 10.55 12.47 10.99
N ILE A 131 11.00 12.99 9.85
CA ILE A 131 12.31 13.64 9.72
C ILE A 131 12.37 14.90 10.58
N LEU A 132 11.32 15.74 10.56
CA LEU A 132 11.24 16.92 11.42
C LEU A 132 11.27 16.55 12.89
N PHE A 133 10.55 15.50 13.29
CA PHE A 133 10.62 14.97 14.64
C PHE A 133 12.06 14.59 15.03
N PHE A 134 12.78 13.85 14.18
CA PHE A 134 14.15 13.46 14.44
C PHE A 134 15.10 14.65 14.56
N ILE A 135 14.98 15.64 13.68
CA ILE A 135 15.77 16.87 13.74
C ILE A 135 15.54 17.60 15.07
N LEU A 136 14.29 17.82 15.45
CA LEU A 136 13.94 18.48 16.69
C LEU A 136 14.39 17.68 17.91
N PHE A 137 14.33 16.35 17.86
CA PHE A 137 14.78 15.47 18.93
C PHE A 137 16.30 15.48 19.12
N LEU A 138 17.07 15.51 18.00
CA LEU A 138 18.54 15.55 18.06
C LEU A 138 19.09 16.89 18.55
N PHE A 139 18.38 17.98 18.29
CA PHE A 139 18.77 19.33 18.70
C PHE A 139 17.94 19.86 19.87
N GLU A 140 17.32 18.97 20.66
CA GLU A 140 16.48 19.33 21.80
C GLU A 140 17.19 20.25 22.79
N ASP A 141 18.44 19.92 23.16
CA ASP A 141 19.25 20.67 24.12
C ASP A 141 19.71 22.06 23.59
N GLU A 142 19.68 22.27 22.26
CA GLU A 142 20.06 23.54 21.65
C GLU A 142 18.86 24.47 21.39
N ILE A 143 17.64 23.89 21.30
CA ILE A 143 16.43 24.63 20.91
C ILE A 143 15.57 24.97 22.13
N PHE A 144 15.60 24.15 23.18
CA PHE A 144 14.78 24.28 24.40
C PHE A 144 15.62 24.40 25.65
#